data_764bed70e66ac393d0cb98c91e019430
#
_entry.id   764bed70e66ac393d0cb98c91e019430
#
_cell.length_a   1.000
_cell.length_b   1.000
_cell.length_c   1.000
_cell.angle_alpha   90.00
_cell.angle_beta   90.00
_cell.angle_gamma   90.00
#
_symmetry.space_group_name_H-M   'P 1'
#
loop_
_entity.id
_entity.type
_entity.pdbx_description
1 polymer ?
#
loop_
_entity_poly.entity_id
_entity_poly.type
_entity_poly.pdbx_seq_one_letter_code
_entity_poly.pdbx_strand_id
1 'polypeptide(L)'
;MEFLLRYFIDGNEDCEGHVWTYTHAARMIIPRIGEHVWVDDDTCVEVDMVTYSPDCYDGDKLYLVDIECHDITEDVLAECEEEDY
;
A
#
# COMPACT_ATOMS: atom_id res chain seq x y z
N MET A 1 -13.37 11.21 -12.44
CA MET A 1 -12.11 10.43 -12.54
C MET A 1 -11.74 9.87 -11.17
N GLU A 2 -11.32 8.64 -11.14
CA GLU A 2 -10.86 7.98 -9.92
C GLU A 2 -9.35 7.83 -9.94
N PHE A 3 -8.73 8.09 -8.79
CA PHE A 3 -7.28 7.93 -8.60
C PHE A 3 -7.05 6.70 -7.75
N LEU A 4 -6.21 5.79 -8.20
CA LEU A 4 -5.98 4.53 -7.51
C LEU A 4 -4.54 4.41 -7.00
N LEU A 5 -4.42 3.84 -5.82
CA LEU A 5 -3.16 3.50 -5.19
C LEU A 5 -3.17 1.99 -4.96
N ARG A 6 -2.16 1.30 -5.48
CA ARG A 6 -2.07 -0.16 -5.39
C ARG A 6 -0.88 -0.59 -4.54
N TYR A 7 -1.10 -1.60 -3.69
CA TYR A 7 -0.04 -2.22 -2.91
C TYR A 7 0.33 -3.57 -3.53
N PHE A 8 1.60 -3.73 -3.88
CA PHE A 8 2.16 -4.98 -4.39
C PHE A 8 3.02 -5.59 -3.28
N ILE A 9 2.55 -6.67 -2.68
CA ILE A 9 3.17 -7.30 -1.51
C ILE A 9 4.06 -8.46 -1.93
N ASP A 10 5.32 -8.42 -1.52
CA ASP A 10 6.32 -9.47 -1.81
C ASP A 10 6.47 -9.78 -3.30
N GLY A 11 6.36 -8.73 -4.14
CA GLY A 11 6.46 -8.89 -5.58
C GLY A 11 5.25 -9.54 -6.24
N ASN A 12 4.18 -9.73 -5.50
CA ASN A 12 2.94 -10.30 -6.01
C ASN A 12 2.22 -9.28 -6.89
N GLU A 13 2.00 -9.62 -8.16
CA GLU A 13 1.31 -8.75 -9.11
C GLU A 13 -0.21 -8.73 -8.89
N ASP A 14 -0.74 -9.68 -8.14
CA ASP A 14 -2.16 -9.72 -7.79
C ASP A 14 -2.42 -8.80 -6.62
N CYS A 15 -2.75 -7.56 -6.91
CA CYS A 15 -3.05 -6.56 -5.91
C CYS A 15 -4.55 -6.44 -5.62
N GLU A 16 -5.35 -7.38 -6.08
CA GLU A 16 -6.79 -7.39 -5.84
C GLU A 16 -7.06 -7.40 -4.32
N GLY A 17 -7.88 -6.47 -3.86
CA GLY A 17 -8.12 -6.30 -2.44
C GLY A 17 -7.18 -5.32 -1.75
N HIS A 18 -6.10 -4.92 -2.41
CA HIS A 18 -5.16 -3.95 -1.87
C HIS A 18 -5.05 -2.72 -2.77
N VAL A 19 -6.20 -2.27 -3.27
CA VAL A 19 -6.32 -1.08 -4.11
C VAL A 19 -7.25 -0.10 -3.42
N TRP A 20 -6.77 1.12 -3.22
CA TRP A 20 -7.55 2.21 -2.64
C TRP A 20 -7.94 3.20 -3.71
N THR A 21 -9.21 3.60 -3.72
CA THR A 21 -9.78 4.52 -4.69
C THR A 21 -10.06 5.87 -4.07
N TYR A 22 -9.64 6.92 -4.73
CA TYR A 22 -9.85 8.30 -4.28
C TYR A 22 -10.49 9.11 -5.40
N THR A 23 -11.43 9.99 -5.05
CA THR A 23 -12.04 10.90 -6.00
C THR A 23 -11.24 12.18 -6.19
N HIS A 24 -10.34 12.47 -5.25
CA HIS A 24 -9.47 13.64 -5.28
C HIS A 24 -8.02 13.22 -5.01
N ALA A 25 -7.14 13.49 -5.96
CA ALA A 25 -5.73 13.13 -5.80
C ALA A 25 -5.09 13.76 -4.55
N ALA A 26 -5.54 14.96 -4.18
CA ALA A 26 -5.02 15.66 -3.01
C ALA A 26 -5.37 14.98 -1.68
N ARG A 27 -6.31 14.02 -1.70
CA ARG A 27 -6.70 13.28 -0.51
C ARG A 27 -6.03 11.94 -0.37
N MET A 28 -5.22 11.56 -1.34
CA MET A 28 -4.49 10.30 -1.27
C MET A 28 -3.48 10.32 -0.13
N ILE A 29 -3.50 9.25 0.66
CA ILE A 29 -2.51 9.06 1.71
C ILE A 29 -1.44 8.16 1.13
N ILE A 30 -0.28 8.74 0.83
CA ILE A 30 0.81 8.03 0.17
C ILE A 30 1.92 7.79 1.20
N PRO A 31 2.19 6.52 1.55
CA PRO A 31 3.25 6.22 2.51
C PRO A 31 4.62 6.46 1.89
N ARG A 32 5.61 6.63 2.74
CA ARG A 32 7.01 6.79 2.33
C ARG A 32 7.77 5.48 2.49
N ILE A 33 8.90 5.39 1.80
CA ILE A 33 9.80 4.26 1.95
C ILE A 33 10.20 4.10 3.42
N GLY A 34 10.09 2.88 3.92
CA GLY A 34 10.41 2.53 5.30
C GLY A 34 9.23 2.64 6.26
N GLU A 35 8.13 3.24 5.85
CA GLU A 35 6.94 3.33 6.70
C GLU A 35 6.18 2.01 6.74
N HIS A 36 5.49 1.78 7.85
CA HIS A 36 4.68 0.58 8.04
C HIS A 36 3.21 0.91 7.80
N VAL A 37 2.54 0.05 7.06
CA VAL A 37 1.13 0.23 6.70
C VAL A 37 0.36 -1.05 6.99
N TRP A 38 -0.78 -0.92 7.67
CA TRP A 38 -1.73 -2.01 7.79
C TRP A 38 -2.65 -1.98 6.57
N VAL A 39 -2.42 -2.88 5.62
CA VAL A 39 -3.22 -2.94 4.40
C VAL A 39 -4.57 -3.61 4.63
N ASP A 40 -4.66 -4.42 5.67
CA ASP A 40 -5.91 -4.95 6.20
C ASP A 40 -5.71 -5.28 7.69
N ASP A 41 -6.73 -5.88 8.33
CA ASP A 41 -6.69 -6.17 9.77
C ASP A 41 -5.58 -7.16 10.15
N ASP A 42 -5.13 -7.96 9.20
CA ASP A 42 -4.21 -9.06 9.45
C ASP A 42 -2.84 -8.91 8.81
N THR A 43 -2.66 -7.89 7.99
CA THR A 43 -1.44 -7.75 7.18
C THR A 43 -0.81 -6.38 7.33
N CYS A 44 0.39 -6.34 7.91
CA CYS A 44 1.23 -5.16 7.99
C CYS A 44 2.40 -5.28 7.02
N VAL A 45 2.70 -4.21 6.31
CA VAL A 45 3.79 -4.19 5.34
C VAL A 45 4.73 -3.03 5.58
N GLU A 46 5.97 -3.18 5.12
CA GLU A 46 6.93 -2.10 5.07
C GLU A 46 7.11 -1.66 3.63
N VAL A 47 7.05 -0.36 3.39
CA VAL A 47 7.14 0.22 2.05
C VAL A 47 8.58 0.20 1.55
N ASP A 48 8.79 -0.42 0.37
CA ASP A 48 10.12 -0.52 -0.25
C ASP A 48 10.29 0.49 -1.38
N MET A 49 9.23 0.75 -2.14
CA MET A 49 9.29 1.65 -3.28
C MET A 49 7.94 2.30 -3.54
N VAL A 50 7.96 3.57 -3.90
CA VAL A 50 6.77 4.32 -4.32
C VAL A 50 6.98 4.77 -5.74
N THR A 51 6.07 4.39 -6.63
CA THR A 51 6.14 4.73 -8.06
C THR A 51 4.92 5.53 -8.49
N TYR A 52 5.14 6.64 -9.14
CA TYR A 52 4.08 7.47 -9.70
C TYR A 52 3.98 7.24 -11.19
N SER A 53 2.76 6.99 -11.66
CA SER A 53 2.49 6.71 -13.08
C SER A 53 1.38 7.65 -13.58
N PRO A 54 1.71 8.87 -13.97
CA PRO A 54 0.70 9.89 -14.30
C PRO A 54 -0.09 9.61 -15.57
N ASP A 55 0.33 8.63 -16.37
CA ASP A 55 -0.30 8.29 -17.64
C ASP A 55 -0.94 6.91 -17.66
N CYS A 56 -1.04 6.24 -16.53
CA CYS A 56 -1.54 4.86 -16.46
C CYS A 56 -3.06 4.84 -16.30
N TYR A 57 -3.77 5.19 -17.37
CA TYR A 57 -5.23 5.25 -17.38
C TYR A 57 -5.88 3.93 -17.78
N ASP A 58 -7.04 3.66 -17.19
CA ASP A 58 -7.95 2.61 -17.60
C ASP A 58 -9.37 3.18 -17.51
N GLY A 59 -9.88 3.70 -18.64
CA GLY A 59 -11.15 4.42 -18.66
C GLY A 59 -11.10 5.66 -17.78
N ASP A 60 -11.98 5.74 -16.79
CA ASP A 60 -12.05 6.86 -15.84
C ASP A 60 -11.10 6.70 -14.67
N LYS A 61 -10.27 5.67 -14.67
CA LYS A 61 -9.37 5.35 -13.56
C LYS A 61 -7.94 5.68 -13.93
N LEU A 62 -7.25 6.34 -13.01
CA LEU A 62 -5.82 6.60 -13.13
C LEU A 62 -5.10 5.81 -12.04
N TYR A 63 -4.33 4.81 -12.42
CA TYR A 63 -3.48 4.07 -11.49
C TYR A 63 -2.24 4.90 -11.19
N LEU A 64 -2.43 5.89 -10.35
CA LEU A 64 -1.45 6.95 -10.13
C LEU A 64 -0.25 6.51 -9.29
N VAL A 65 -0.50 5.70 -8.27
CA VAL A 65 0.55 5.33 -7.32
C VAL A 65 0.61 3.81 -7.14
N ASP A 66 1.80 3.26 -7.27
CA ASP A 66 2.08 1.86 -6.99
C ASP A 66 3.08 1.79 -5.84
N ILE A 67 2.73 1.02 -4.81
CA ILE A 67 3.55 0.83 -3.63
C ILE A 67 4.08 -0.60 -3.64
N GLU A 68 5.39 -0.76 -3.75
CA GLU A 68 6.01 -2.06 -3.58
C GLU A 68 6.42 -2.20 -2.12
N CYS A 69 6.08 -3.33 -1.52
CA CYS A 69 6.28 -3.54 -0.09
C CYS A 69 6.47 -5.02 0.22
N HIS A 70 6.85 -5.30 1.45
CA HIS A 70 6.97 -6.68 1.92
C HIS A 70 6.24 -6.85 3.25
N ASP A 71 5.76 -8.06 3.49
CA ASP A 71 4.98 -8.42 4.68
C ASP A 71 5.89 -8.49 5.90
N ILE A 72 5.56 -7.73 6.92
CA ILE A 72 6.28 -7.71 8.19
C ILE A 72 5.37 -8.02 9.37
N THR A 73 4.21 -8.62 9.10
CA THR A 73 3.18 -8.85 10.12
C THR A 73 3.72 -9.60 11.32
N GLU A 74 4.48 -10.66 11.08
CA GLU A 74 5.03 -11.46 12.18
C GLU A 74 6.02 -10.67 13.05
N ASP A 75 6.83 -9.83 12.42
CA ASP A 75 7.81 -9.01 13.14
C ASP A 75 7.12 -7.97 14.02
N VAL A 76 6.06 -7.35 13.51
CA VAL A 76 5.30 -6.35 14.25
C VAL A 76 4.57 -6.99 15.42
N LEU A 77 3.95 -8.16 15.22
CA LEU A 77 3.25 -8.87 16.28
C LEU A 77 4.22 -9.36 17.35
N ALA A 78 5.41 -9.79 16.98
CA ALA A 78 6.44 -10.19 17.93
C ALA A 78 6.87 -9.02 18.83
N GLU A 79 7.02 -7.84 18.28
CA GLU A 79 7.34 -6.63 19.03
C GLU A 79 6.21 -6.28 20.01
N CYS A 80 4.96 -6.41 19.58
CA CYS A 80 3.82 -6.16 20.45
C CYS A 80 3.76 -7.13 21.62
N GLU A 81 4.10 -8.41 21.39
CA GLU A 81 4.12 -9.42 22.45
C GLU A 81 5.19 -9.15 23.49
N GLU A 82 6.33 -8.59 23.10
CA GLU A 82 7.42 -8.26 24.02
C GLU A 82 7.04 -7.12 24.97
N GLU A 83 6.12 -6.28 24.57
CA GLU A 83 5.66 -5.15 25.38
C GLU A 83 4.53 -5.52 26.33
N ASP A 84 3.98 -6.70 26.20
CA ASP A 84 2.88 -7.17 27.01
C ASP A 84 3.40 -7.88 28.26
N TYR A 85 3.38 -7.20 29.38
CA TYR A 85 3.80 -7.75 30.68
C TYR A 85 2.61 -8.02 31.53
#